data_ac5f6a2cb2e09851265faf2428c8bfe5
#
_entry.id   ac5f6a2cb2e09851265faf2428c8bfe5
#
_cell.length_a   1.000
_cell.length_b   1.000
_cell.length_c   1.000
_cell.angle_alpha   90.00
_cell.angle_beta   90.00
_cell.angle_gamma   90.00
#
_symmetry.space_group_name_H-M   'P 1'
#
loop_
_entity.id
_entity.type
_entity.pdbx_description
1 polymer ?
#
loop_
_entity_poly.entity_id
_entity_poly.type
_entity_poly.pdbx_seq_one_letter_code
_entity_poly.pdbx_strand_id
1 'polypeptide(L)'
;MRKPVLWIVALVVVIAAGGGGYYGWTRLGDYSGQQFRTGLDQWIKTLPPGYSMTYKTAEYNVATDKATLGGVALKGTGTQVFDATIDNVEVTKPSADFANAWAQAAANPAALAPDKALPVAGSITVKGATIHFGAASGTMASAKLDGLRLYPWALLHSGVPSFTDVQAALTAKRTEQPQLADVLPLLRFEASILLGIGYDTYAVEDMRVTATVPATPQMPATDVTYTIRKFGGSGYDRGVRGDAELEGATIAAAPMGTITIERASMADLKFQQPLTQLLAGDPPVPEMLDGLAIGKIEYVGMKATTPDGKEIPVGTVSISKIGFSHGVPISGELGYAGLKLSKALMPDARSREAFDKLGLDTLTVSLGFTYQWDLDQKRMTVRNVALKIDELGALNLSADLADMTPGAGWQTRGSLSHVLLRYDDASLADRAFKAAALETNADPAALRQQVIAMVDMRAASLGDSPAIAAAVAALKSFLGEPKSLTIELAPPAPVAFSALQAAGALPPGDIAALIGLTISANK
;
A
#
# COMPACT_ATOMS: atom_id res chain seq x y z
N MET A 1 -5.23 0.72 12.74
CA MET A 1 -3.92 0.11 13.00
C MET A 1 -2.76 1.09 13.26
N ARG A 2 -2.84 2.37 12.87
CA ARG A 2 -1.72 3.35 13.00
C ARG A 2 -1.52 3.96 14.40
N LYS A 3 -2.50 3.85 15.29
CA LYS A 3 -2.47 4.55 16.59
C LYS A 3 -1.39 4.12 17.59
N PRO A 4 -1.16 2.82 17.89
CA PRO A 4 -0.17 2.45 18.91
C PRO A 4 1.27 2.72 18.49
N VAL A 5 1.61 2.54 17.20
CA VAL A 5 2.97 2.80 16.70
C VAL A 5 3.30 4.29 16.70
N LEU A 6 2.36 5.15 16.28
CA LEU A 6 2.50 6.60 16.34
C LEU A 6 2.68 7.10 17.79
N TRP A 7 2.00 6.49 18.75
CA TRP A 7 2.15 6.84 20.17
C TRP A 7 3.48 6.37 20.76
N ILE A 8 3.99 5.20 20.36
CA ILE A 8 5.34 4.76 20.77
C ILE A 8 6.40 5.72 20.19
N VAL A 9 6.27 6.11 18.93
CA VAL A 9 7.18 7.09 18.31
C VAL A 9 7.01 8.47 18.95
N ALA A 10 5.80 8.96 19.18
CA ALA A 10 5.54 10.22 19.87
C ALA A 10 6.06 10.18 21.31
N LEU A 11 5.92 9.05 22.00
CA LEU A 11 6.44 8.85 23.33
C LEU A 11 7.98 8.87 23.37
N VAL A 12 8.63 8.23 22.41
CA VAL A 12 10.09 8.25 22.25
C VAL A 12 10.57 9.65 21.90
N VAL A 13 9.86 10.38 21.04
CA VAL A 13 10.14 11.78 20.70
C VAL A 13 9.93 12.69 21.92
N VAL A 14 8.88 12.49 22.69
CA VAL A 14 8.61 13.25 23.92
C VAL A 14 9.66 12.96 25.00
N ILE A 15 10.10 11.71 25.16
CA ILE A 15 11.17 11.35 26.09
C ILE A 15 12.51 11.94 25.61
N ALA A 16 12.81 11.85 24.32
CA ALA A 16 14.05 12.39 23.75
C ALA A 16 14.06 13.91 23.71
N ALA A 17 12.98 14.54 23.30
CA ALA A 17 12.85 16.00 23.23
C ALA A 17 12.59 16.64 24.60
N GLY A 18 11.81 15.99 25.45
CA GLY A 18 11.44 16.50 26.77
C GLY A 18 12.39 16.08 27.88
N GLY A 19 12.86 14.83 27.90
CA GLY A 19 13.68 14.28 28.99
C GLY A 19 15.09 14.85 29.11
N GLY A 20 15.61 15.41 28.04
CA GLY A 20 16.93 16.07 28.04
C GLY A 20 16.85 17.59 27.80
N GLY A 21 15.72 18.06 27.22
CA GLY A 21 15.73 19.27 26.42
C GLY A 21 15.73 20.59 27.17
N TYR A 22 15.02 20.78 28.23
CA TYR A 22 14.78 22.15 28.69
C TYR A 22 15.76 22.67 29.75
N TYR A 23 16.29 21.84 30.63
CA TYR A 23 17.15 22.32 31.72
C TYR A 23 18.51 21.64 31.86
N GLY A 24 18.71 20.47 31.27
CA GLY A 24 19.94 19.68 31.42
C GLY A 24 20.97 19.94 30.33
N TRP A 25 20.55 20.24 29.11
CA TRP A 25 21.42 20.26 27.92
C TRP A 25 22.10 21.62 27.65
N THR A 26 21.52 22.72 28.13
CA THR A 26 22.03 24.07 27.86
C THR A 26 23.38 24.40 28.51
N ARG A 27 23.92 23.50 29.35
CA ARG A 27 25.21 23.70 30.05
C ARG A 27 26.08 22.46 30.09
N LEU A 28 26.00 21.56 29.12
CA LEU A 28 26.68 20.26 29.10
C LEU A 28 28.23 20.28 29.02
N GLY A 29 28.86 21.45 28.94
CA GLY A 29 30.32 21.55 28.98
C GLY A 29 30.99 21.09 30.29
N ASP A 30 30.24 21.09 31.43
CA ASP A 30 30.82 20.90 32.77
C ASP A 30 30.04 19.91 33.68
N TYR A 31 29.26 18.95 33.16
CA TYR A 31 28.23 18.26 33.96
C TYR A 31 28.59 16.87 34.47
N SER A 32 28.33 16.66 35.77
CA SER A 32 28.27 15.37 36.45
C SER A 32 26.88 14.71 36.22
N GLY A 33 26.79 13.37 36.29
CA GLY A 33 25.52 12.62 36.19
C GLY A 33 24.42 13.07 37.16
N GLN A 34 24.80 13.79 38.25
CA GLN A 34 23.85 14.33 39.21
C GLN A 34 23.02 15.51 38.67
N GLN A 35 23.64 16.33 37.81
CA GLN A 35 22.95 17.49 37.20
C GLN A 35 21.99 17.06 36.09
N PHE A 36 22.36 16.00 35.33
CA PHE A 36 21.43 15.37 34.38
C PHE A 36 20.14 14.87 35.06
N ARG A 37 20.28 14.19 36.22
CA ARG A 37 19.11 13.75 37.02
C ARG A 37 18.27 14.93 37.50
N THR A 38 18.91 15.99 38.01
CA THR A 38 18.21 17.16 38.51
C THR A 38 17.40 17.85 37.39
N GLY A 39 17.98 17.98 36.19
CA GLY A 39 17.29 18.55 35.03
C GLY A 39 16.11 17.69 34.58
N LEU A 40 16.28 16.38 34.55
CA LEU A 40 15.22 15.41 34.22
C LEU A 40 14.07 15.48 35.24
N ASP A 41 14.38 15.53 36.55
CA ASP A 41 13.38 15.63 37.63
C ASP A 41 12.60 16.96 37.56
N GLN A 42 13.27 18.04 37.16
CA GLN A 42 12.60 19.34 36.94
C GLN A 42 11.66 19.27 35.75
N TRP A 43 12.11 18.68 34.64
CA TRP A 43 11.26 18.53 33.46
C TRP A 43 10.06 17.62 33.74
N ILE A 44 10.23 16.51 34.46
CA ILE A 44 9.11 15.62 34.85
C ILE A 44 7.99 16.41 35.57
N LYS A 45 8.36 17.41 36.39
CA LYS A 45 7.39 18.28 37.10
C LYS A 45 6.61 19.21 36.15
N THR A 46 7.08 19.42 34.94
CA THR A 46 6.43 20.27 33.92
C THR A 46 5.44 19.49 33.04
N LEU A 47 5.34 18.16 33.22
CA LEU A 47 4.38 17.35 32.49
C LEU A 47 2.95 17.85 32.72
N PRO A 48 2.10 17.83 31.67
CA PRO A 48 0.71 18.27 31.80
C PRO A 48 -0.03 17.46 32.88
N PRO A 49 -1.05 18.06 33.53
CA PRO A 49 -1.88 17.34 34.49
C PRO A 49 -2.45 16.04 33.92
N GLY A 50 -2.36 14.97 34.68
CA GLY A 50 -2.79 13.63 34.26
C GLY A 50 -1.72 12.80 33.58
N TYR A 51 -0.50 13.32 33.42
CA TYR A 51 0.66 12.54 32.95
C TYR A 51 1.72 12.44 34.05
N SER A 52 2.36 11.29 34.16
CA SER A 52 3.47 11.08 35.08
C SER A 52 4.55 10.21 34.44
N MET A 53 5.78 10.49 34.81
CA MET A 53 6.95 9.71 34.45
C MET A 53 7.79 9.42 35.71
N THR A 54 8.28 8.20 35.81
CA THR A 54 9.27 7.80 36.81
C THR A 54 10.38 7.00 36.14
N TYR A 55 11.54 6.93 36.77
CA TYR A 55 12.68 6.13 36.30
C TYR A 55 13.45 5.56 37.50
N LYS A 56 14.20 4.47 37.29
CA LYS A 56 15.06 3.86 38.31
C LYS A 56 16.49 4.43 38.28
N THR A 57 17.05 4.54 37.08
CA THR A 57 18.40 5.07 36.87
C THR A 57 18.41 6.11 35.76
N ALA A 58 19.25 7.14 35.92
CA ALA A 58 19.51 8.13 34.89
C ALA A 58 21.00 8.50 34.94
N GLU A 59 21.71 8.34 33.84
CA GLU A 59 23.16 8.52 33.74
C GLU A 59 23.50 9.28 32.46
N TYR A 60 24.51 10.15 32.55
CA TYR A 60 25.07 10.79 31.37
C TYR A 60 26.58 10.57 31.37
N ASN A 61 27.10 10.04 30.28
CA ASN A 61 28.53 9.82 30.06
C ASN A 61 29.07 10.85 29.06
N VAL A 62 29.83 11.82 29.56
CA VAL A 62 30.39 12.92 28.79
C VAL A 62 31.39 12.42 27.73
N ALA A 63 32.19 11.38 28.05
CA ALA A 63 33.19 10.87 27.12
C ALA A 63 32.59 10.23 25.86
N THR A 64 31.40 9.65 25.98
CA THR A 64 30.69 8.99 24.85
C THR A 64 29.51 9.81 24.34
N ASP A 65 29.25 10.97 24.96
CA ASP A 65 28.09 11.83 24.68
C ASP A 65 26.79 11.02 24.64
N LYS A 66 26.56 10.29 25.75
CA LYS A 66 25.44 9.31 25.84
C LYS A 66 24.67 9.48 27.13
N ALA A 67 23.36 9.66 27.00
CA ALA A 67 22.41 9.59 28.11
C ALA A 67 21.75 8.21 28.15
N THR A 68 21.55 7.66 29.37
CA THR A 68 20.89 6.37 29.59
C THR A 68 19.87 6.51 30.70
N LEU A 69 18.64 6.05 30.44
CA LEU A 69 17.55 5.97 31.41
C LEU A 69 17.14 4.50 31.57
N GLY A 70 17.15 4.00 32.81
CA GLY A 70 16.74 2.63 33.11
C GLY A 70 15.45 2.57 33.90
N GLY A 71 14.58 1.59 33.59
CA GLY A 71 13.33 1.33 34.29
C GLY A 71 12.37 2.51 34.25
N VAL A 72 12.11 3.03 33.07
CA VAL A 72 11.18 4.15 32.84
C VAL A 72 9.75 3.64 32.92
N ALA A 73 8.90 4.32 33.68
CA ALA A 73 7.46 4.08 33.71
C ALA A 73 6.72 5.38 33.40
N LEU A 74 5.75 5.30 32.50
CA LEU A 74 4.93 6.41 32.04
C LEU A 74 3.47 6.08 32.23
N LYS A 75 2.69 7.02 32.77
CA LYS A 75 1.25 6.85 32.97
C LYS A 75 0.51 8.08 32.47
N GLY A 76 -0.58 7.84 31.79
CA GLY A 76 -1.58 8.86 31.45
C GLY A 76 -2.89 8.53 32.14
N THR A 77 -3.49 9.55 32.77
CA THR A 77 -4.81 9.49 33.40
C THR A 77 -5.72 10.55 32.78
N GLY A 78 -7.02 10.34 32.76
CA GLY A 78 -7.97 11.28 32.15
C GLY A 78 -8.56 10.74 30.85
N THR A 79 -8.60 11.55 29.80
CA THR A 79 -9.21 11.15 28.51
C THR A 79 -8.42 10.05 27.75
N GLN A 80 -7.15 9.88 28.09
CA GLN A 80 -6.29 8.83 27.54
C GLN A 80 -5.59 8.11 28.69
N VAL A 81 -6.19 6.99 29.11
CA VAL A 81 -5.59 6.11 30.10
C VAL A 81 -4.60 5.18 29.42
N PHE A 82 -3.33 5.32 29.75
CA PHE A 82 -2.30 4.39 29.33
C PHE A 82 -1.28 4.14 30.47
N ASP A 83 -0.64 3.00 30.38
CA ASP A 83 0.50 2.62 31.24
C ASP A 83 1.58 2.05 30.32
N ALA A 84 2.80 2.57 30.43
CA ALA A 84 3.92 2.08 29.64
C ALA A 84 5.17 1.91 30.52
N THR A 85 5.88 0.82 30.29
CA THR A 85 7.19 0.57 30.92
C THR A 85 8.24 0.36 29.85
N ILE A 86 9.46 0.86 30.10
CA ILE A 86 10.60 0.72 29.22
C ILE A 86 11.81 0.33 30.06
N ASP A 87 12.48 -0.76 29.72
CA ASP A 87 13.62 -1.22 30.48
C ASP A 87 14.81 -0.29 30.35
N ASN A 88 15.10 0.17 29.12
CA ASN A 88 16.22 1.05 28.86
C ASN A 88 15.96 1.99 27.69
N VAL A 89 16.34 3.26 27.84
CA VAL A 89 16.41 4.28 26.79
C VAL A 89 17.82 4.83 26.71
N GLU A 90 18.44 4.77 25.55
CA GLU A 90 19.77 5.33 25.27
C GLU A 90 19.64 6.43 24.24
N VAL A 91 20.20 7.61 24.49
CA VAL A 91 20.25 8.75 23.57
C VAL A 91 21.73 9.10 23.36
N THR A 92 22.20 9.00 22.12
CA THR A 92 23.59 9.28 21.75
C THR A 92 23.67 10.59 20.97
N LYS A 93 24.70 11.38 21.23
CA LYS A 93 24.90 12.70 20.62
C LYS A 93 23.64 13.55 20.64
N PRO A 94 23.08 13.78 21.82
CA PRO A 94 21.96 14.68 21.95
C PRO A 94 22.33 16.10 21.53
N SER A 95 21.43 16.84 20.91
CA SER A 95 21.70 18.23 20.49
C SER A 95 21.68 19.19 21.68
N ALA A 96 22.80 19.74 22.04
CA ALA A 96 22.92 20.69 23.15
C ALA A 96 22.08 21.95 22.98
N ASP A 97 21.86 22.40 21.74
CA ASP A 97 21.14 23.64 21.45
C ASP A 97 19.65 23.43 21.16
N PHE A 98 19.19 22.17 21.12
CA PHE A 98 17.81 21.85 20.70
C PHE A 98 16.77 22.63 21.50
N ALA A 99 16.86 22.67 22.82
CA ALA A 99 15.87 23.32 23.68
C ALA A 99 15.79 24.83 23.44
N ASN A 100 16.95 25.50 23.33
CA ASN A 100 17.00 26.92 23.05
C ASN A 100 16.46 27.25 21.66
N ALA A 101 16.87 26.47 20.66
CA ALA A 101 16.39 26.63 19.29
C ALA A 101 14.87 26.37 19.18
N TRP A 102 14.36 25.38 19.91
CA TRP A 102 12.92 25.12 19.98
C TRP A 102 12.15 26.26 20.67
N ALA A 103 12.65 26.75 21.81
CA ALA A 103 12.04 27.88 22.50
C ALA A 103 11.99 29.16 21.65
N GLN A 104 13.06 29.44 20.90
CA GLN A 104 13.11 30.56 19.94
C GLN A 104 12.09 30.36 18.81
N ALA A 105 11.99 29.16 18.27
CA ALA A 105 11.00 28.79 17.24
C ALA A 105 9.56 28.97 17.75
N ALA A 106 9.29 28.53 18.96
CA ALA A 106 7.97 28.65 19.59
C ALA A 106 7.59 30.10 19.92
N ALA A 107 8.59 30.96 20.22
CA ALA A 107 8.36 32.39 20.47
C ALA A 107 8.00 33.18 19.21
N ASN A 108 8.40 32.72 18.01
CA ASN A 108 8.10 33.40 16.75
C ASN A 108 7.78 32.40 15.62
N PRO A 109 6.64 31.68 15.71
CA PRO A 109 6.29 30.65 14.72
C PRO A 109 6.10 31.21 13.31
N ALA A 110 5.69 32.47 13.16
CA ALA A 110 5.46 33.09 11.86
C ALA A 110 6.74 33.32 11.03
N ALA A 111 7.92 33.33 11.69
CA ALA A 111 9.21 33.52 11.03
C ALA A 111 9.92 32.20 10.68
N LEU A 112 9.27 31.05 10.89
CA LEU A 112 9.86 29.75 10.66
C LEU A 112 9.90 29.41 9.17
N ALA A 113 11.06 28.98 8.70
CA ALA A 113 11.19 28.42 7.35
C ALA A 113 10.76 26.93 7.33
N PRO A 114 10.00 26.51 6.31
CA PRO A 114 9.50 25.13 6.22
C PRO A 114 10.59 24.05 6.18
N ASP A 115 11.76 24.39 5.69
CA ASP A 115 12.89 23.47 5.47
C ASP A 115 13.93 23.47 6.61
N LYS A 116 13.76 24.36 7.60
CA LYS A 116 14.70 24.46 8.72
C LYS A 116 14.46 23.36 9.74
N ALA A 117 15.39 22.41 9.77
CA ALA A 117 15.40 21.32 10.74
C ALA A 117 16.14 21.70 12.02
N LEU A 118 15.69 21.18 13.14
CA LEU A 118 16.40 21.17 14.42
C LEU A 118 16.81 19.72 14.74
N PRO A 119 18.11 19.40 14.77
CA PRO A 119 18.58 18.08 15.18
C PRO A 119 18.22 17.82 16.65
N VAL A 120 17.73 16.62 16.96
CA VAL A 120 17.37 16.20 18.32
C VAL A 120 18.46 15.32 18.92
N ALA A 121 18.85 14.27 18.21
CA ALA A 121 19.88 13.32 18.63
C ALA A 121 20.48 12.59 17.45
N GLY A 122 21.71 12.12 17.60
CA GLY A 122 22.37 11.24 16.63
C GLY A 122 21.72 9.86 16.58
N SER A 123 21.39 9.28 17.75
CA SER A 123 20.67 8.02 17.83
C SER A 123 19.84 7.94 19.11
N ILE A 124 18.67 7.31 19.01
CA ILE A 124 17.81 6.96 20.15
C ILE A 124 17.54 5.46 20.06
N THR A 125 17.82 4.73 21.14
CA THR A 125 17.56 3.29 21.26
C THR A 125 16.67 3.04 22.46
N VAL A 126 15.60 2.27 22.26
CA VAL A 126 14.66 1.81 23.30
C VAL A 126 14.76 0.30 23.38
N LYS A 127 14.81 -0.28 24.58
CA LYS A 127 14.84 -1.73 24.80
C LYS A 127 13.79 -2.11 25.82
N GLY A 128 13.08 -3.22 25.56
CA GLY A 128 12.11 -3.79 26.48
C GLY A 128 10.95 -2.84 26.77
N ALA A 129 10.12 -2.52 25.77
CA ALA A 129 8.96 -1.67 25.98
C ALA A 129 7.66 -2.49 26.07
N THR A 130 6.82 -2.15 27.04
CA THR A 130 5.45 -2.65 27.19
C THR A 130 4.51 -1.46 27.34
N ILE A 131 3.38 -1.49 26.64
CA ILE A 131 2.35 -0.45 26.73
C ILE A 131 0.97 -1.09 26.86
N HIS A 132 0.15 -0.53 27.74
CA HIS A 132 -1.28 -0.82 27.84
C HIS A 132 -2.08 0.44 27.54
N PHE A 133 -3.03 0.35 26.64
CA PHE A 133 -3.87 1.46 26.22
C PHE A 133 -5.32 0.99 26.06
N GLY A 134 -6.14 1.24 27.07
CA GLY A 134 -7.51 0.71 27.12
C GLY A 134 -7.53 -0.81 26.99
N ALA A 135 -8.25 -1.32 26.00
CA ALA A 135 -8.33 -2.76 25.69
C ALA A 135 -7.17 -3.27 24.80
N ALA A 136 -6.20 -2.42 24.48
CA ALA A 136 -5.04 -2.80 23.68
C ALA A 136 -3.78 -2.90 24.55
N SER A 137 -2.92 -3.85 24.22
CA SER A 137 -1.58 -3.99 24.79
C SER A 137 -0.55 -4.18 23.70
N GLY A 138 0.66 -3.72 23.95
CA GLY A 138 1.78 -3.88 23.02
C GLY A 138 3.08 -4.16 23.75
N THR A 139 3.95 -4.95 23.13
CA THR A 139 5.33 -5.20 23.56
C THR A 139 6.28 -5.02 22.40
N MET A 140 7.53 -4.66 22.69
CA MET A 140 8.57 -4.48 21.71
C MET A 140 9.92 -4.80 22.36
N ALA A 141 10.74 -5.63 21.71
CA ALA A 141 12.05 -5.97 22.24
C ALA A 141 13.03 -4.80 22.08
N SER A 142 13.11 -4.22 20.90
CA SER A 142 13.96 -3.05 20.65
C SER A 142 13.37 -2.13 19.60
N ALA A 143 13.72 -0.81 19.72
CA ALA A 143 13.56 0.16 18.65
C ALA A 143 14.79 1.06 18.60
N LYS A 144 15.24 1.41 17.40
CA LYS A 144 16.34 2.35 17.15
C LYS A 144 15.91 3.39 16.12
N LEU A 145 16.31 4.62 16.35
CA LEU A 145 16.06 5.75 15.45
C LEU A 145 17.34 6.58 15.35
N ASP A 146 17.88 6.70 14.16
CA ASP A 146 19.11 7.47 13.91
C ASP A 146 18.79 8.79 13.21
N GLY A 147 19.54 9.85 13.53
CA GLY A 147 19.46 11.14 12.88
C GLY A 147 18.11 11.86 13.04
N LEU A 148 17.48 11.73 14.21
CA LEU A 148 16.20 12.39 14.46
C LEU A 148 16.34 13.90 14.39
N ARG A 149 15.47 14.53 13.59
CA ARG A 149 15.32 15.98 13.46
C ARG A 149 13.85 16.38 13.43
N LEU A 150 13.55 17.54 13.99
CA LEU A 150 12.22 18.11 13.98
C LEU A 150 12.18 19.36 13.09
N TYR A 151 11.04 19.61 12.48
CA TYR A 151 10.75 20.78 11.66
C TYR A 151 9.74 21.66 12.37
N PRO A 152 10.20 22.71 13.11
CA PRO A 152 9.32 23.54 13.94
C PRO A 152 8.20 24.19 13.15
N TRP A 153 8.44 24.57 11.89
CA TRP A 153 7.41 25.14 11.05
C TRP A 153 6.15 24.24 11.00
N ALA A 154 6.32 22.98 10.71
CA ALA A 154 5.20 22.04 10.58
C ALA A 154 4.48 21.77 11.91
N LEU A 155 5.22 21.80 13.03
CA LEU A 155 4.70 21.46 14.37
C LEU A 155 4.09 22.67 15.10
N LEU A 156 4.52 23.91 14.74
CA LEU A 156 4.10 25.16 15.38
C LEU A 156 3.30 26.08 14.44
N HIS A 157 3.04 25.64 13.20
CA HIS A 157 2.28 26.40 12.23
C HIS A 157 0.85 26.69 12.71
N SER A 158 0.33 27.86 12.37
CA SER A 158 -1.03 28.29 12.76
C SER A 158 -2.15 27.36 12.24
N GLY A 159 -1.89 26.59 11.19
CA GLY A 159 -2.79 25.55 10.66
C GLY A 159 -2.82 24.25 11.46
N VAL A 160 -1.93 24.07 12.44
CA VAL A 160 -1.96 22.90 13.33
C VAL A 160 -3.15 23.02 14.28
N PRO A 161 -4.11 22.08 14.25
CA PRO A 161 -5.31 22.18 15.06
C PRO A 161 -4.99 21.96 16.55
N SER A 162 -5.82 22.55 17.41
CA SER A 162 -5.73 22.32 18.85
C SER A 162 -6.04 20.84 19.20
N PHE A 163 -5.57 20.39 20.34
CA PHE A 163 -5.88 19.04 20.82
C PHE A 163 -7.41 18.81 20.99
N THR A 164 -8.15 19.84 21.35
CA THR A 164 -9.62 19.80 21.46
C THR A 164 -10.26 19.54 20.08
N ASP A 165 -9.80 20.21 19.04
CA ASP A 165 -10.31 20.02 17.67
C ASP A 165 -10.01 18.60 17.15
N VAL A 166 -8.82 18.09 17.45
CA VAL A 166 -8.44 16.71 17.10
C VAL A 166 -9.33 15.69 17.82
N GLN A 167 -9.66 15.92 19.09
CA GLN A 167 -10.56 15.03 19.83
C GLN A 167 -11.99 15.08 19.28
N ALA A 168 -12.49 16.27 18.94
CA ALA A 168 -13.79 16.42 18.31
C ALA A 168 -13.85 15.67 16.97
N ALA A 169 -12.83 15.82 16.13
CA ALA A 169 -12.72 15.11 14.86
C ALA A 169 -12.63 13.57 15.03
N LEU A 170 -11.92 13.09 16.05
CA LEU A 170 -11.87 11.66 16.38
C LEU A 170 -13.24 11.10 16.81
N THR A 171 -14.05 11.93 17.46
CA THR A 171 -15.41 11.56 17.87
C THR A 171 -16.33 11.53 16.65
N ALA A 172 -16.27 12.54 15.80
CA ALA A 172 -17.04 12.63 14.56
C ALA A 172 -16.75 11.46 13.60
N LYS A 173 -15.49 11.05 13.48
CA LYS A 173 -15.08 9.90 12.64
C LYS A 173 -15.76 8.58 13.04
N ARG A 174 -16.33 8.47 14.23
CA ARG A 174 -17.06 7.28 14.70
C ARG A 174 -18.52 7.26 14.26
N THR A 175 -19.02 8.34 13.66
CA THR A 175 -20.37 8.38 13.06
C THR A 175 -20.40 7.56 11.76
N GLU A 176 -21.58 7.13 11.34
CA GLU A 176 -21.73 6.27 10.16
C GLU A 176 -21.33 6.97 8.85
N GLN A 177 -21.43 8.29 8.77
CA GLN A 177 -21.07 9.08 7.58
C GLN A 177 -20.41 10.42 8.00
N PRO A 178 -19.11 10.41 8.39
CA PRO A 178 -18.44 11.66 8.75
C PRO A 178 -18.25 12.54 7.51
N GLN A 179 -18.60 13.82 7.62
CA GLN A 179 -18.28 14.80 6.59
C GLN A 179 -16.77 15.10 6.59
N LEU A 180 -16.22 15.46 5.43
CA LEU A 180 -14.78 15.79 5.32
C LEU A 180 -14.37 16.91 6.30
N ALA A 181 -15.21 17.92 6.46
CA ALA A 181 -14.99 19.03 7.39
C ALA A 181 -14.78 18.56 8.84
N ASP A 182 -15.51 17.52 9.26
CA ASP A 182 -15.45 16.99 10.62
C ASP A 182 -14.12 16.28 10.91
N VAL A 183 -13.49 15.70 9.89
CA VAL A 183 -12.22 14.96 10.02
C VAL A 183 -10.99 15.78 9.61
N LEU A 184 -11.18 16.94 9.02
CA LEU A 184 -10.10 17.79 8.53
C LEU A 184 -9.08 18.18 9.62
N PRO A 185 -9.50 18.53 10.87
CA PRO A 185 -8.54 18.78 11.95
C PRO A 185 -7.64 17.58 12.25
N LEU A 186 -8.18 16.37 12.21
CA LEU A 186 -7.37 15.16 12.38
C LEU A 186 -6.35 14.99 11.24
N LEU A 187 -6.76 15.20 10.00
CA LEU A 187 -5.88 15.12 8.83
C LEU A 187 -4.75 16.16 8.89
N ARG A 188 -5.06 17.39 9.30
CA ARG A 188 -4.05 18.45 9.49
C ARG A 188 -3.07 18.13 10.62
N PHE A 189 -3.57 17.58 11.72
CA PHE A 189 -2.70 17.11 12.80
C PHE A 189 -1.77 15.99 12.34
N GLU A 190 -2.29 14.99 11.62
CA GLU A 190 -1.46 13.93 11.03
C GLU A 190 -0.43 14.51 10.04
N ALA A 191 -0.83 15.49 9.21
CA ALA A 191 0.06 16.18 8.28
C ALA A 191 1.17 16.93 9.04
N SER A 192 0.85 17.62 10.14
CA SER A 192 1.86 18.32 10.95
C SER A 192 2.92 17.38 11.51
N ILE A 193 2.51 16.21 12.01
CA ILE A 193 3.44 15.19 12.50
C ILE A 193 4.32 14.66 11.37
N LEU A 194 3.71 14.30 10.23
CA LEU A 194 4.44 13.75 9.09
C LEU A 194 5.42 14.75 8.47
N LEU A 195 5.06 16.03 8.39
CA LEU A 195 5.96 17.09 7.93
C LEU A 195 6.94 17.55 9.01
N GLY A 196 6.61 17.31 10.27
CA GLY A 196 7.37 17.79 11.43
C GLY A 196 8.57 16.95 11.80
N ILE A 197 8.76 15.78 11.18
CA ILE A 197 9.83 14.84 11.51
C ILE A 197 10.69 14.50 10.29
N GLY A 198 11.98 14.26 10.57
CA GLY A 198 12.91 13.60 9.67
C GLY A 198 13.85 12.68 10.44
N TYR A 199 14.32 11.61 9.82
CA TYR A 199 15.30 10.68 10.36
C TYR A 199 16.06 9.97 9.25
N ASP A 200 17.25 9.45 9.59
CA ASP A 200 18.09 8.76 8.63
C ASP A 200 17.72 7.27 8.53
N THR A 201 17.65 6.58 9.67
CA THR A 201 17.21 5.17 9.72
C THR A 201 16.35 4.91 10.96
N TYR A 202 15.50 3.89 10.86
CA TYR A 202 14.81 3.33 12.01
C TYR A 202 14.76 1.81 11.92
N ALA A 203 14.70 1.15 13.08
CA ALA A 203 14.50 -0.29 13.18
C ALA A 203 13.67 -0.59 14.43
N VAL A 204 12.75 -1.54 14.31
CA VAL A 204 11.94 -2.09 15.41
C VAL A 204 12.00 -3.60 15.32
N GLU A 205 12.21 -4.27 16.47
CA GLU A 205 12.32 -5.72 16.53
C GLU A 205 11.32 -6.31 17.51
N ASP A 206 10.77 -7.47 17.15
CA ASP A 206 9.86 -8.30 17.94
C ASP A 206 8.71 -7.51 18.57
N MET A 207 7.97 -6.82 17.70
CA MET A 207 6.78 -6.10 18.10
C MET A 207 5.56 -7.02 18.12
N ARG A 208 4.79 -6.95 19.20
CA ARG A 208 3.50 -7.61 19.35
C ARG A 208 2.47 -6.61 19.86
N VAL A 209 1.31 -6.57 19.21
CA VAL A 209 0.16 -5.74 19.63
C VAL A 209 -1.08 -6.61 19.66
N THR A 210 -1.80 -6.61 20.77
CA THR A 210 -3.10 -7.26 20.91
C THR A 210 -4.16 -6.19 21.17
N ALA A 211 -5.27 -6.26 20.45
CA ALA A 211 -6.39 -5.34 20.61
C ALA A 211 -7.70 -6.09 20.42
N THR A 212 -8.70 -5.78 21.27
CA THR A 212 -10.05 -6.29 21.08
C THR A 212 -10.82 -5.39 20.12
N VAL A 213 -11.26 -5.96 19.00
CA VAL A 213 -12.18 -5.30 18.07
C VAL A 213 -13.60 -5.47 18.63
N PRO A 214 -14.34 -4.39 18.88
CA PRO A 214 -15.70 -4.47 19.40
C PRO A 214 -16.63 -5.28 18.48
N ALA A 215 -17.64 -5.92 19.07
CA ALA A 215 -18.68 -6.62 18.33
C ALA A 215 -19.41 -5.67 17.37
N THR A 216 -19.73 -6.17 16.17
CA THR A 216 -20.64 -5.55 15.20
C THR A 216 -21.84 -6.47 14.98
N PRO A 217 -22.91 -6.03 14.32
CA PRO A 217 -24.02 -6.92 13.97
C PRO A 217 -23.64 -8.18 13.20
N GLN A 218 -22.50 -8.11 12.45
CA GLN A 218 -22.01 -9.20 11.59
C GLN A 218 -20.87 -10.00 12.24
N MET A 219 -20.26 -9.51 13.34
CA MET A 219 -19.07 -10.12 13.92
C MET A 219 -19.05 -9.96 15.44
N PRO A 220 -18.78 -11.04 16.21
CA PRO A 220 -18.58 -10.94 17.65
C PRO A 220 -17.34 -10.12 17.99
N ALA A 221 -17.24 -9.67 19.25
CA ALA A 221 -16.01 -9.06 19.76
C ALA A 221 -14.85 -10.04 19.56
N THR A 222 -13.75 -9.57 19.00
CA THR A 222 -12.67 -10.42 18.53
C THR A 222 -11.32 -9.86 18.93
N ASP A 223 -10.51 -10.69 19.56
CA ASP A 223 -9.12 -10.34 19.83
C ASP A 223 -8.28 -10.53 18.58
N VAL A 224 -7.61 -9.45 18.17
CA VAL A 224 -6.70 -9.43 17.04
C VAL A 224 -5.29 -9.21 17.56
N THR A 225 -4.40 -10.12 17.23
CA THR A 225 -2.97 -10.02 17.54
C THR A 225 -2.17 -9.76 16.29
N TYR A 226 -1.34 -8.73 16.35
CA TYR A 226 -0.34 -8.38 15.33
C TYR A 226 1.03 -8.69 15.89
N THR A 227 1.84 -9.42 15.13
CA THR A 227 3.26 -9.63 15.43
C THR A 227 4.09 -9.20 14.25
N ILE A 228 5.23 -8.57 14.50
CA ILE A 228 6.21 -8.18 13.49
C ILE A 228 7.59 -8.53 14.05
N ARG A 229 8.32 -9.38 13.35
CA ARG A 229 9.68 -9.76 13.75
C ARG A 229 10.65 -8.60 13.57
N LYS A 230 10.60 -7.93 12.42
CA LYS A 230 11.44 -6.78 12.14
C LYS A 230 10.72 -5.79 11.24
N PHE A 231 10.85 -4.51 11.56
CA PHE A 231 10.36 -3.42 10.73
C PHE A 231 11.40 -2.31 10.76
N GLY A 232 11.83 -1.85 9.59
CA GLY A 232 12.86 -0.83 9.51
C GLY A 232 12.83 -0.09 8.18
N GLY A 233 13.69 0.92 8.07
CA GLY A 233 13.81 1.68 6.84
C GLY A 233 14.74 2.87 6.96
N SER A 234 14.84 3.62 5.87
CA SER A 234 15.76 4.75 5.74
C SER A 234 15.13 5.94 5.05
N GLY A 235 15.77 7.10 5.20
CA GLY A 235 15.50 8.26 4.36
C GLY A 235 14.11 8.87 4.49
N TYR A 236 13.57 9.01 5.71
CA TYR A 236 12.34 9.77 5.89
C TYR A 236 12.61 11.23 6.16
N ASP A 237 12.03 12.11 5.36
CA ASP A 237 12.15 13.55 5.52
C ASP A 237 10.89 14.28 5.05
N ARG A 238 10.13 14.87 5.98
CA ARG A 238 8.95 15.72 5.69
C ARG A 238 7.98 15.14 4.66
N GLY A 239 7.57 13.90 4.83
CA GLY A 239 6.63 13.26 3.90
C GLY A 239 7.27 12.70 2.63
N VAL A 240 8.61 12.68 2.54
CA VAL A 240 9.35 11.89 1.55
C VAL A 240 9.98 10.70 2.27
N ARG A 241 9.72 9.50 1.81
CA ARG A 241 10.27 8.27 2.37
C ARG A 241 11.09 7.54 1.32
N GLY A 242 12.32 7.19 1.68
CA GLY A 242 13.13 6.26 0.93
C GLY A 242 12.60 4.84 1.03
N ASP A 243 13.30 3.99 1.79
CA ASP A 243 12.95 2.58 1.92
C ASP A 243 12.26 2.27 3.25
N ALA A 244 11.37 1.28 3.22
CA ALA A 244 10.89 0.60 4.42
C ALA A 244 10.70 -0.88 4.12
N GLU A 245 11.08 -1.71 5.08
CA GLU A 245 10.96 -3.15 4.99
C GLU A 245 10.38 -3.72 6.29
N LEU A 246 9.50 -4.69 6.14
CA LEU A 246 8.89 -5.45 7.21
C LEU A 246 9.15 -6.93 6.94
N GLU A 247 9.61 -7.64 7.96
CA GLU A 247 9.86 -9.08 7.90
C GLU A 247 9.03 -9.81 8.95
N GLY A 248 8.42 -10.91 8.55
CA GLY A 248 7.76 -11.84 9.45
C GLY A 248 6.57 -11.22 10.17
N ALA A 249 5.59 -10.67 9.44
CA ALA A 249 4.35 -10.18 10.02
C ALA A 249 3.29 -11.28 10.11
N THR A 250 2.53 -11.26 11.20
CA THR A 250 1.37 -12.12 11.40
C THR A 250 0.21 -11.32 11.95
N ILE A 251 -0.98 -11.53 11.40
CA ILE A 251 -2.25 -10.98 11.87
C ILE A 251 -3.13 -12.17 12.21
N ALA A 252 -3.41 -12.39 13.49
CA ALA A 252 -4.26 -13.47 13.96
C ALA A 252 -5.55 -12.92 14.56
N ALA A 253 -6.69 -13.44 14.11
CA ALA A 253 -8.01 -13.10 14.61
C ALA A 253 -8.78 -14.40 14.85
N ALA A 254 -9.03 -14.75 16.12
CA ALA A 254 -9.48 -16.07 16.53
C ALA A 254 -10.64 -16.68 15.71
N PRO A 255 -11.73 -15.97 15.33
CA PRO A 255 -12.76 -16.60 14.51
C PRO A 255 -12.50 -16.54 13.00
N MET A 256 -11.53 -15.73 12.51
CA MET A 256 -11.31 -15.50 11.08
C MET A 256 -10.07 -16.20 10.53
N GLY A 257 -9.18 -16.69 11.40
CA GLY A 257 -7.92 -17.30 11.00
C GLY A 257 -6.72 -16.38 11.13
N THR A 258 -5.70 -16.64 10.30
CA THR A 258 -4.40 -15.95 10.38
C THR A 258 -3.94 -15.52 8.99
N ILE A 259 -3.39 -14.33 8.89
CA ILE A 259 -2.66 -13.87 7.69
C ILE A 259 -1.19 -13.75 8.09
N THR A 260 -0.30 -14.35 7.33
CA THR A 260 1.15 -14.20 7.46
C THR A 260 1.72 -13.52 6.23
N ILE A 261 2.72 -12.67 6.44
CA ILE A 261 3.48 -11.97 5.40
C ILE A 261 4.95 -12.21 5.69
N GLU A 262 5.64 -12.87 4.77
CA GLU A 262 7.06 -13.15 4.93
C GLU A 262 7.87 -11.85 4.91
N ARG A 263 7.60 -11.02 3.89
CA ARG A 263 8.23 -9.72 3.71
C ARG A 263 7.26 -8.73 3.07
N ALA A 264 7.29 -7.49 3.54
CA ALA A 264 6.70 -6.36 2.83
C ALA A 264 7.75 -5.27 2.67
N SER A 265 7.75 -4.60 1.54
CA SER A 265 8.65 -3.48 1.26
C SER A 265 7.91 -2.32 0.62
N MET A 266 8.38 -1.10 0.88
CA MET A 266 7.94 0.09 0.18
C MET A 266 9.14 0.99 -0.08
N ALA A 267 9.10 1.70 -1.21
CA ALA A 267 10.17 2.61 -1.62
C ALA A 267 9.59 3.83 -2.34
N ASP A 268 10.35 4.94 -2.30
CA ASP A 268 10.06 6.17 -3.04
C ASP A 268 8.63 6.70 -2.85
N LEU A 269 8.18 6.78 -1.60
CA LEU A 269 6.90 7.43 -1.27
C LEU A 269 7.09 8.93 -1.15
N LYS A 270 6.32 9.72 -1.91
CA LYS A 270 6.30 11.20 -1.85
C LYS A 270 4.89 11.67 -1.57
N PHE A 271 4.69 12.35 -0.46
CA PHE A 271 3.42 12.96 -0.07
C PHE A 271 3.60 14.33 0.62
N GLN A 272 4.80 14.91 0.51
CA GLN A 272 5.14 16.20 1.11
C GLN A 272 4.23 17.34 0.61
N GLN A 273 4.04 17.45 -0.71
CA GLN A 273 3.25 18.54 -1.29
C GLN A 273 1.78 18.51 -0.83
N PRO A 274 1.04 17.39 -0.94
CA PRO A 274 -0.33 17.29 -0.44
C PRO A 274 -0.45 17.64 1.05
N LEU A 275 0.48 17.16 1.87
CA LEU A 275 0.47 17.45 3.31
C LEU A 275 0.73 18.93 3.61
N THR A 276 1.65 19.57 2.86
CA THR A 276 1.97 20.98 3.02
C THR A 276 0.76 21.87 2.69
N GLN A 277 0.07 21.59 1.59
CA GLN A 277 -1.14 22.30 1.19
C GLN A 277 -2.27 22.11 2.23
N LEU A 278 -2.45 20.89 2.71
CA LEU A 278 -3.42 20.58 3.76
C LEU A 278 -3.14 21.35 5.05
N LEU A 279 -1.86 21.45 5.47
CA LEU A 279 -1.45 22.18 6.66
C LEU A 279 -1.56 23.69 6.48
N ALA A 280 -1.31 24.22 5.28
CA ALA A 280 -1.49 25.64 4.94
C ALA A 280 -2.95 26.09 5.02
N GLY A 281 -3.89 25.16 5.09
CA GLY A 281 -5.31 25.46 5.21
C GLY A 281 -6.06 25.45 3.89
N ASP A 282 -5.39 25.07 2.80
CA ASP A 282 -6.02 24.94 1.50
C ASP A 282 -7.17 23.91 1.55
N PRO A 283 -8.28 24.16 0.86
CA PRO A 283 -9.35 23.19 0.75
C PRO A 283 -8.82 21.97 -0.02
N PRO A 284 -9.17 20.73 0.39
CA PRO A 284 -8.75 19.54 -0.32
C PRO A 284 -9.41 19.49 -1.70
N VAL A 285 -8.60 19.71 -2.73
CA VAL A 285 -8.97 19.63 -4.14
C VAL A 285 -8.22 18.48 -4.81
N PRO A 286 -8.73 17.89 -5.89
CA PRO A 286 -8.07 16.75 -6.55
C PRO A 286 -6.61 17.02 -6.94
N GLU A 287 -6.29 18.24 -7.35
CA GLU A 287 -4.95 18.68 -7.76
C GLU A 287 -3.90 18.59 -6.63
N MET A 288 -4.33 18.53 -5.36
CA MET A 288 -3.40 18.26 -4.23
C MET A 288 -2.69 16.91 -4.40
N LEU A 289 -3.28 15.96 -5.15
CA LEU A 289 -2.67 14.67 -5.40
C LEU A 289 -1.48 14.72 -6.38
N ASP A 290 -1.28 15.81 -7.12
CA ASP A 290 -0.22 15.93 -8.12
C ASP A 290 1.20 15.77 -7.54
N GLY A 291 1.37 16.06 -6.26
CA GLY A 291 2.61 15.81 -5.53
C GLY A 291 2.75 14.42 -4.91
N LEU A 292 1.73 13.57 -5.06
CA LEU A 292 1.75 12.21 -4.55
C LEU A 292 2.44 11.27 -5.55
N ALA A 293 3.40 10.50 -5.07
CA ALA A 293 3.99 9.42 -5.85
C ALA A 293 4.21 8.19 -4.97
N ILE A 294 3.93 7.02 -5.52
CA ILE A 294 4.21 5.73 -4.91
C ILE A 294 5.16 4.99 -5.85
N GLY A 295 6.44 4.93 -5.48
CA GLY A 295 7.45 4.23 -6.26
C GLY A 295 7.20 2.72 -6.27
N LYS A 296 7.13 2.10 -5.08
CA LYS A 296 6.84 0.67 -4.94
C LYS A 296 6.23 0.34 -3.58
N ILE A 297 5.24 -0.58 -3.58
CA ILE A 297 4.76 -1.33 -2.41
C ILE A 297 4.69 -2.79 -2.84
N GLU A 298 5.29 -3.69 -2.08
CA GLU A 298 5.33 -5.12 -2.39
C GLU A 298 5.11 -5.94 -1.12
N TYR A 299 4.30 -6.98 -1.24
CA TYR A 299 4.08 -8.02 -0.23
C TYR A 299 4.48 -9.35 -0.82
N VAL A 300 5.41 -10.05 -0.16
CA VAL A 300 5.96 -11.34 -0.61
C VAL A 300 5.62 -12.42 0.40
N GLY A 301 5.29 -13.61 -0.09
CA GLY A 301 5.02 -14.77 0.75
C GLY A 301 3.77 -14.61 1.61
N MET A 302 2.74 -13.92 1.09
CA MET A 302 1.46 -13.84 1.79
C MET A 302 0.77 -15.20 1.83
N LYS A 303 0.28 -15.56 3.02
CA LYS A 303 -0.54 -16.76 3.24
C LYS A 303 -1.73 -16.38 4.13
N ALA A 304 -2.88 -16.94 3.83
CA ALA A 304 -4.03 -16.93 4.72
C ALA A 304 -4.22 -18.35 5.28
N THR A 305 -4.50 -18.46 6.57
CA THR A 305 -4.86 -19.74 7.21
C THR A 305 -6.28 -19.60 7.75
N THR A 306 -7.17 -20.44 7.30
CA THR A 306 -8.56 -20.46 7.75
C THR A 306 -8.69 -20.96 9.19
N PRO A 307 -9.83 -20.75 9.89
CA PRO A 307 -10.02 -21.25 11.26
C PRO A 307 -9.89 -22.77 11.41
N ASP A 308 -10.19 -23.54 10.36
CA ASP A 308 -10.01 -24.99 10.29
C ASP A 308 -8.59 -25.43 9.88
N GLY A 309 -7.65 -24.47 9.83
CA GLY A 309 -6.22 -24.74 9.62
C GLY A 309 -5.79 -24.93 8.18
N LYS A 310 -6.65 -24.69 7.18
CA LYS A 310 -6.28 -24.77 5.78
C LYS A 310 -5.45 -23.57 5.36
N GLU A 311 -4.30 -23.79 4.76
CA GLU A 311 -3.44 -22.75 4.21
C GLU A 311 -3.85 -22.40 2.77
N ILE A 312 -3.95 -21.11 2.50
CA ILE A 312 -4.19 -20.51 1.19
C ILE A 312 -2.97 -19.66 0.86
N PRO A 313 -2.03 -20.14 0.05
CA PRO A 313 -0.92 -19.33 -0.41
C PRO A 313 -1.44 -18.22 -1.33
N VAL A 314 -1.27 -16.97 -0.90
CA VAL A 314 -1.68 -15.79 -1.68
C VAL A 314 -0.58 -15.38 -2.66
N GLY A 315 0.69 -15.58 -2.29
CA GLY A 315 1.83 -15.25 -3.15
C GLY A 315 2.36 -13.83 -2.98
N THR A 316 2.65 -13.16 -4.10
CA THR A 316 3.22 -11.81 -4.12
C THR A 316 2.21 -10.81 -4.68
N VAL A 317 2.07 -9.67 -4.02
CA VAL A 317 1.27 -8.53 -4.49
C VAL A 317 2.19 -7.31 -4.58
N SER A 318 2.17 -6.62 -5.72
CA SER A 318 2.96 -5.40 -5.91
C SER A 318 2.12 -4.28 -6.53
N ILE A 319 2.37 -3.06 -6.07
CA ILE A 319 1.83 -1.82 -6.63
C ILE A 319 3.03 -0.89 -6.81
N SER A 320 3.19 -0.32 -8.00
CA SER A 320 4.32 0.56 -8.26
C SER A 320 4.01 1.65 -9.29
N LYS A 321 4.92 2.64 -9.37
CA LYS A 321 4.90 3.71 -10.38
C LYS A 321 3.58 4.50 -10.42
N ILE A 322 2.91 4.65 -9.27
CA ILE A 322 1.70 5.47 -9.21
C ILE A 322 2.12 6.94 -9.15
N GLY A 323 1.67 7.70 -10.14
CA GLY A 323 1.83 9.14 -10.23
C GLY A 323 0.50 9.81 -10.55
N PHE A 324 0.39 11.10 -10.19
CA PHE A 324 -0.81 11.90 -10.39
C PHE A 324 -0.48 13.17 -11.17
N SER A 325 -1.45 13.64 -11.95
CA SER A 325 -1.43 14.96 -12.59
C SER A 325 -2.87 15.47 -12.73
N HIS A 326 -3.10 16.74 -12.41
CA HIS A 326 -4.44 17.35 -12.37
C HIS A 326 -5.44 16.55 -11.51
N GLY A 327 -4.93 15.98 -10.40
CA GLY A 327 -5.73 15.15 -9.49
C GLY A 327 -6.10 13.77 -10.02
N VAL A 328 -5.57 13.37 -11.17
CA VAL A 328 -5.87 12.09 -11.83
C VAL A 328 -4.67 11.17 -11.77
N PRO A 329 -4.83 9.88 -11.46
CA PRO A 329 -3.73 8.92 -11.56
C PRO A 329 -3.36 8.72 -13.04
N ILE A 330 -2.14 9.15 -13.41
CA ILE A 330 -1.63 9.11 -14.79
C ILE A 330 -0.76 7.90 -15.08
N SER A 331 -0.32 7.19 -14.08
CA SER A 331 0.48 5.98 -14.22
C SER A 331 0.23 5.01 -13.08
N GLY A 332 0.43 3.73 -13.33
CA GLY A 332 0.35 2.70 -12.31
C GLY A 332 0.74 1.34 -12.86
N GLU A 333 1.31 0.54 -11.98
CA GLU A 333 1.66 -0.85 -12.23
C GLU A 333 1.14 -1.71 -11.06
N LEU A 334 0.36 -2.73 -11.39
CA LEU A 334 -0.15 -3.72 -10.45
C LEU A 334 0.36 -5.09 -10.85
N GLY A 335 0.92 -5.81 -9.91
CA GLY A 335 1.36 -7.18 -10.06
C GLY A 335 0.76 -8.07 -8.99
N TYR A 336 0.35 -9.25 -9.38
CA TYR A 336 -0.08 -10.31 -8.49
C TYR A 336 0.43 -11.65 -9.02
N ALA A 337 1.19 -12.38 -8.23
CA ALA A 337 1.81 -13.61 -8.67
C ALA A 337 1.71 -14.72 -7.62
N GLY A 338 1.40 -15.94 -8.09
CA GLY A 338 1.50 -17.16 -7.29
C GLY A 338 0.31 -17.44 -6.39
N LEU A 339 -0.91 -16.93 -6.71
CA LEU A 339 -2.13 -17.41 -6.05
C LEU A 339 -2.34 -18.87 -6.39
N LYS A 340 -2.29 -19.73 -5.38
CA LYS A 340 -2.57 -21.16 -5.53
C LYS A 340 -4.00 -21.46 -5.09
N LEU A 341 -4.85 -21.78 -6.05
CA LEU A 341 -6.22 -22.22 -5.83
C LEU A 341 -6.27 -23.75 -5.90
N SER A 342 -6.44 -24.40 -4.76
CA SER A 342 -6.60 -25.84 -4.67
C SER A 342 -8.07 -26.23 -4.80
N LYS A 343 -8.37 -27.33 -5.49
CA LYS A 343 -9.69 -27.94 -5.55
C LYS A 343 -10.32 -28.13 -4.15
N ALA A 344 -9.50 -28.45 -3.14
CA ALA A 344 -9.95 -28.64 -1.76
C ALA A 344 -10.48 -27.35 -1.10
N LEU A 345 -10.13 -26.18 -1.64
CA LEU A 345 -10.58 -24.87 -1.17
C LEU A 345 -11.87 -24.41 -1.87
N MET A 346 -12.32 -25.10 -2.90
CA MET A 346 -13.52 -24.69 -3.65
C MET A 346 -14.78 -24.92 -2.81
N PRO A 347 -15.60 -23.86 -2.63
CA PRO A 347 -16.74 -23.91 -1.71
C PRO A 347 -17.89 -24.78 -2.25
N ASP A 348 -18.08 -24.82 -3.56
CA ASP A 348 -19.20 -25.47 -4.19
C ASP A 348 -18.77 -26.69 -5.03
N ALA A 349 -19.75 -27.62 -5.24
CA ALA A 349 -19.52 -28.85 -5.97
C ALA A 349 -19.22 -28.60 -7.46
N ARG A 350 -19.82 -27.54 -8.07
CA ARG A 350 -19.64 -27.23 -9.49
C ARG A 350 -18.20 -26.78 -9.78
N SER A 351 -17.63 -25.96 -8.90
CA SER A 351 -16.22 -25.55 -9.04
C SER A 351 -15.28 -26.75 -8.90
N ARG A 352 -15.54 -27.65 -7.93
CA ARG A 352 -14.75 -28.89 -7.78
C ARG A 352 -14.88 -29.81 -9.00
N GLU A 353 -16.06 -29.95 -9.55
CA GLU A 353 -16.31 -30.72 -10.77
C GLU A 353 -15.57 -30.12 -11.99
N ALA A 354 -15.48 -28.78 -12.09
CA ALA A 354 -14.70 -28.14 -13.14
C ALA A 354 -13.20 -28.49 -13.06
N PHE A 355 -12.64 -28.52 -11.84
CA PHE A 355 -11.26 -29.00 -11.63
C PHE A 355 -11.09 -30.46 -12.08
N ASP A 356 -12.05 -31.34 -11.74
CA ASP A 356 -12.02 -32.74 -12.14
C ASP A 356 -12.07 -32.92 -13.67
N LYS A 357 -12.99 -32.21 -14.31
CA LYS A 357 -13.13 -32.25 -15.79
C LYS A 357 -11.87 -31.76 -16.49
N LEU A 358 -11.19 -30.75 -15.96
CA LEU A 358 -9.93 -30.28 -16.49
C LEU A 358 -8.72 -31.12 -16.06
N GLY A 359 -8.89 -32.09 -15.16
CA GLY A 359 -7.82 -32.90 -14.63
C GLY A 359 -6.81 -32.08 -13.83
N LEU A 360 -7.29 -31.20 -12.97
CA LEU A 360 -6.48 -30.29 -12.18
C LEU A 360 -6.78 -30.46 -10.68
N ASP A 361 -5.73 -30.41 -9.86
CA ASP A 361 -5.87 -30.34 -8.39
C ASP A 361 -5.60 -28.93 -7.86
N THR A 362 -4.80 -28.14 -8.60
CA THR A 362 -4.39 -26.79 -8.23
C THR A 362 -4.27 -25.93 -9.49
N LEU A 363 -4.62 -24.65 -9.35
CA LEU A 363 -4.35 -23.60 -10.33
C LEU A 363 -3.40 -22.58 -9.71
N THR A 364 -2.36 -22.18 -10.46
CA THR A 364 -1.46 -21.10 -10.07
C THR A 364 -1.74 -19.88 -10.95
N VAL A 365 -2.30 -18.83 -10.35
CA VAL A 365 -2.78 -17.63 -11.05
C VAL A 365 -1.84 -16.47 -10.82
N SER A 366 -1.50 -15.76 -11.90
CA SER A 366 -0.76 -14.51 -11.87
C SER A 366 -1.48 -13.46 -12.73
N LEU A 367 -1.48 -12.21 -12.25
CA LEU A 367 -2.08 -11.06 -12.92
C LEU A 367 -1.05 -9.92 -13.02
N GLY A 368 -1.07 -9.20 -14.12
CA GLY A 368 -0.27 -7.99 -14.32
C GLY A 368 -1.09 -6.91 -14.99
N PHE A 369 -0.81 -5.66 -14.66
CA PHE A 369 -1.45 -4.51 -15.27
C PHE A 369 -0.52 -3.31 -15.16
N THR A 370 -0.27 -2.64 -16.29
CA THR A 370 0.49 -1.38 -16.34
C THR A 370 -0.25 -0.39 -17.24
N TYR A 371 -0.39 0.84 -16.78
CA TYR A 371 -0.92 1.91 -17.61
C TYR A 371 -0.10 3.19 -17.47
N GLN A 372 -0.12 3.99 -18.52
CA GLN A 372 0.43 5.34 -18.54
C GLN A 372 -0.47 6.24 -19.37
N TRP A 373 -0.75 7.41 -18.83
CA TRP A 373 -1.57 8.43 -19.47
C TRP A 373 -0.72 9.69 -19.69
N ASP A 374 -0.56 10.06 -20.97
CA ASP A 374 0.02 11.33 -21.39
C ASP A 374 -1.14 12.32 -21.62
N LEU A 375 -1.31 13.24 -20.68
CA LEU A 375 -2.42 14.20 -20.71
C LEU A 375 -2.24 15.25 -21.81
N ASP A 376 -0.99 15.63 -22.13
CA ASP A 376 -0.68 16.64 -23.14
C ASP A 376 -0.97 16.10 -24.54
N GLN A 377 -0.58 14.85 -24.81
CA GLN A 377 -0.85 14.17 -26.07
C GLN A 377 -2.23 13.51 -26.11
N LYS A 378 -2.98 13.55 -25.00
CA LYS A 378 -4.27 12.85 -24.83
C LYS A 378 -4.18 11.36 -25.20
N ARG A 379 -3.09 10.72 -24.82
CA ARG A 379 -2.84 9.30 -25.11
C ARG A 379 -2.80 8.49 -23.84
N MET A 380 -3.48 7.34 -23.87
CA MET A 380 -3.40 6.34 -22.82
C MET A 380 -2.78 5.06 -23.39
N THR A 381 -1.72 4.59 -22.76
CA THR A 381 -1.05 3.35 -23.09
C THR A 381 -1.32 2.33 -21.98
N VAL A 382 -1.86 1.20 -22.37
CA VAL A 382 -2.07 0.05 -21.48
C VAL A 382 -1.11 -1.06 -21.90
N ARG A 383 -0.35 -1.60 -20.96
CA ARG A 383 0.62 -2.66 -21.22
C ARG A 383 0.51 -3.73 -20.13
N ASN A 384 0.97 -4.93 -20.46
CA ASN A 384 1.09 -6.03 -19.51
C ASN A 384 -0.23 -6.34 -18.77
N VAL A 385 -1.39 -6.13 -19.43
CA VAL A 385 -2.62 -6.75 -18.91
C VAL A 385 -2.46 -8.24 -19.16
N ALA A 386 -1.88 -8.91 -18.19
CA ALA A 386 -1.52 -10.32 -18.26
C ALA A 386 -2.36 -11.12 -17.27
N LEU A 387 -2.97 -12.18 -17.76
CA LEU A 387 -3.56 -13.24 -16.93
C LEU A 387 -2.82 -14.53 -17.28
N LYS A 388 -2.07 -15.07 -16.34
CA LYS A 388 -1.37 -16.34 -16.51
C LYS A 388 -1.93 -17.36 -15.53
N ILE A 389 -2.28 -18.51 -16.02
CA ILE A 389 -2.57 -19.72 -15.25
C ILE A 389 -1.58 -20.77 -15.70
N ASP A 390 -0.60 -21.08 -14.84
CA ASP A 390 0.60 -21.84 -15.21
C ASP A 390 0.27 -23.17 -15.93
N GLU A 391 -0.81 -23.82 -15.49
CA GLU A 391 -1.23 -25.12 -16.01
C GLU A 391 -2.05 -25.02 -17.31
N LEU A 392 -2.62 -23.84 -17.64
CA LEU A 392 -3.59 -23.69 -18.72
C LEU A 392 -3.09 -22.82 -19.86
N GLY A 393 -2.43 -21.70 -19.55
CA GLY A 393 -1.95 -20.76 -20.56
C GLY A 393 -1.84 -19.34 -20.05
N ALA A 394 -1.52 -18.42 -20.96
CA ALA A 394 -1.36 -17.01 -20.67
C ALA A 394 -2.11 -16.13 -21.68
N LEU A 395 -2.83 -15.14 -21.18
CA LEU A 395 -3.48 -14.09 -21.97
C LEU A 395 -2.76 -12.77 -21.70
N ASN A 396 -2.29 -12.10 -22.76
CA ASN A 396 -1.63 -10.82 -22.71
C ASN A 396 -2.38 -9.81 -23.59
N LEU A 397 -2.69 -8.66 -23.02
CA LEU A 397 -3.33 -7.55 -23.74
C LEU A 397 -2.47 -6.29 -23.62
N SER A 398 -2.32 -5.58 -24.74
CA SER A 398 -1.83 -4.21 -24.76
C SER A 398 -2.74 -3.34 -25.61
N ALA A 399 -2.84 -2.05 -25.27
CA ALA A 399 -3.66 -1.10 -26.00
C ALA A 399 -3.02 0.28 -26.03
N ASP A 400 -3.13 0.97 -27.19
CA ASP A 400 -2.86 2.38 -27.36
C ASP A 400 -4.18 3.08 -27.70
N LEU A 401 -4.54 4.06 -26.90
CA LEU A 401 -5.76 4.84 -27.02
C LEU A 401 -5.38 6.31 -27.27
N ALA A 402 -6.06 6.97 -28.19
CA ALA A 402 -5.89 8.38 -28.49
C ALA A 402 -7.12 9.19 -28.07
N ASP A 403 -6.99 10.52 -28.05
CA ASP A 403 -8.04 11.48 -27.69
C ASP A 403 -8.63 11.25 -26.29
N MET A 404 -7.83 10.63 -25.42
CA MET A 404 -8.25 10.27 -24.06
C MET A 404 -8.15 11.48 -23.13
N THR A 405 -9.27 11.86 -22.53
CA THR A 405 -9.33 12.91 -21.49
C THR A 405 -9.88 12.35 -20.21
N PRO A 406 -9.23 12.62 -19.05
CA PRO A 406 -9.74 12.17 -17.75
C PRO A 406 -11.10 12.78 -17.42
N GLY A 407 -11.86 12.13 -16.57
CA GLY A 407 -13.14 12.60 -16.06
C GLY A 407 -14.30 11.65 -16.37
N ALA A 408 -15.52 12.05 -16.00
CA ALA A 408 -16.71 11.23 -16.21
C ALA A 408 -16.94 10.96 -17.70
N GLY A 409 -17.20 9.71 -18.06
CA GLY A 409 -17.47 9.29 -19.44
C GLY A 409 -16.23 9.09 -20.31
N TRP A 410 -15.03 8.95 -19.73
CA TRP A 410 -13.81 8.63 -20.47
C TRP A 410 -13.97 7.34 -21.33
N GLN A 411 -14.80 6.37 -20.91
CA GLN A 411 -15.08 5.13 -21.64
C GLN A 411 -15.81 5.34 -22.98
N THR A 412 -16.44 6.50 -23.17
CA THR A 412 -17.14 6.86 -24.40
C THR A 412 -16.44 7.93 -25.22
N ARG A 413 -15.41 8.54 -24.63
CA ARG A 413 -14.56 9.58 -25.27
C ARG A 413 -13.21 8.98 -25.51
N GLY A 414 -12.73 9.10 -26.70
CA GLY A 414 -11.43 8.59 -27.09
C GLY A 414 -11.53 7.75 -28.35
N SER A 415 -10.38 7.32 -28.81
CA SER A 415 -10.21 6.61 -30.06
C SER A 415 -9.31 5.39 -29.86
N LEU A 416 -9.64 4.30 -30.52
CA LEU A 416 -8.81 3.12 -30.65
C LEU A 416 -7.69 3.39 -31.66
N SER A 417 -6.44 3.29 -31.22
CA SER A 417 -5.27 3.39 -32.11
C SER A 417 -4.64 2.03 -32.38
N HIS A 418 -4.49 1.20 -31.34
CA HIS A 418 -3.91 -0.13 -31.47
C HIS A 418 -4.36 -1.01 -30.31
N VAL A 419 -4.68 -2.28 -30.56
CA VAL A 419 -4.84 -3.33 -29.54
C VAL A 419 -4.16 -4.59 -30.02
N LEU A 420 -3.42 -5.22 -29.13
CA LEU A 420 -2.82 -6.53 -29.32
C LEU A 420 -3.27 -7.44 -28.19
N LEU A 421 -3.99 -8.50 -28.52
CA LEU A 421 -4.37 -9.59 -27.62
C LEU A 421 -3.66 -10.85 -28.06
N ARG A 422 -2.87 -11.44 -27.18
CA ARG A 422 -2.18 -12.70 -27.43
C ARG A 422 -2.54 -13.71 -26.34
N TYR A 423 -2.98 -14.86 -26.78
CA TYR A 423 -3.15 -16.05 -25.94
C TYR A 423 -2.08 -17.08 -26.29
N ASP A 424 -1.34 -17.55 -25.28
CA ASP A 424 -0.38 -18.64 -25.37
C ASP A 424 -0.96 -19.84 -24.62
N ASP A 425 -1.29 -20.92 -25.34
CA ASP A 425 -1.86 -22.13 -24.75
C ASP A 425 -0.77 -23.00 -24.13
N ALA A 426 -0.98 -23.42 -22.88
CA ALA A 426 -0.14 -24.44 -22.24
C ALA A 426 -0.80 -25.82 -22.25
N SER A 427 -2.14 -25.86 -22.10
CA SER A 427 -2.90 -27.11 -22.17
C SER A 427 -4.43 -26.89 -22.14
N LEU A 428 -4.90 -25.64 -22.07
CA LEU A 428 -6.35 -25.36 -21.91
C LEU A 428 -7.17 -25.96 -23.04
N ALA A 429 -6.76 -25.77 -24.29
CA ALA A 429 -7.51 -26.26 -25.43
C ALA A 429 -7.65 -27.79 -25.42
N ASP A 430 -6.56 -28.52 -25.17
CA ASP A 430 -6.58 -29.99 -25.10
C ASP A 430 -7.42 -30.50 -23.93
N ARG A 431 -7.32 -29.85 -22.77
CA ARG A 431 -8.14 -30.22 -21.59
C ARG A 431 -9.61 -29.93 -21.83
N ALA A 432 -9.95 -28.82 -22.48
CA ALA A 432 -11.32 -28.47 -22.82
C ALA A 432 -11.95 -29.49 -23.78
N PHE A 433 -11.22 -29.92 -24.82
CA PHE A 433 -11.70 -30.97 -25.73
C PHE A 433 -11.86 -32.33 -25.02
N LYS A 434 -10.94 -32.70 -24.14
CA LYS A 434 -11.07 -33.93 -23.32
C LYS A 434 -12.29 -33.85 -22.40
N ALA A 435 -12.49 -32.74 -21.72
CA ALA A 435 -13.64 -32.54 -20.83
C ALA A 435 -14.98 -32.63 -21.61
N ALA A 436 -15.08 -31.94 -22.75
CA ALA A 436 -16.27 -31.98 -23.60
C ALA A 436 -16.53 -33.38 -24.19
N ALA A 437 -15.46 -34.11 -24.54
CA ALA A 437 -15.56 -35.49 -25.03
C ALA A 437 -16.11 -36.45 -23.97
N LEU A 438 -15.72 -36.26 -22.70
CA LEU A 438 -16.28 -37.06 -21.60
C LEU A 438 -17.79 -36.79 -21.41
N GLU A 439 -18.25 -35.57 -21.56
CA GLU A 439 -19.67 -35.22 -21.45
C GLU A 439 -20.53 -35.79 -22.61
N THR A 440 -19.95 -35.86 -23.79
CA THR A 440 -20.64 -36.29 -25.00
C THR A 440 -20.41 -37.76 -25.37
N ASN A 441 -19.55 -38.44 -24.58
CA ASN A 441 -19.07 -39.79 -24.86
C ASN A 441 -18.47 -39.91 -26.28
N ALA A 442 -17.74 -38.89 -26.72
CA ALA A 442 -17.15 -38.80 -28.04
C ALA A 442 -15.59 -38.92 -27.96
N ASP A 443 -14.97 -39.13 -29.11
CA ASP A 443 -13.52 -39.01 -29.22
C ASP A 443 -13.10 -37.53 -29.25
N PRO A 444 -12.13 -37.08 -28.42
CA PRO A 444 -11.64 -35.70 -28.41
C PRO A 444 -11.16 -35.20 -29.77
N ALA A 445 -10.50 -36.08 -30.58
CA ALA A 445 -10.03 -35.70 -31.91
C ALA A 445 -11.19 -35.52 -32.89
N ALA A 446 -12.20 -36.37 -32.84
CA ALA A 446 -13.41 -36.24 -33.65
C ALA A 446 -14.17 -34.95 -33.28
N LEU A 447 -14.32 -34.65 -31.97
CA LEU A 447 -14.95 -33.41 -31.50
C LEU A 447 -14.20 -32.17 -31.99
N ARG A 448 -12.86 -32.20 -31.96
CA ARG A 448 -12.02 -31.09 -32.49
C ARG A 448 -12.28 -30.86 -33.98
N GLN A 449 -12.34 -31.90 -34.80
CA GLN A 449 -12.66 -31.81 -36.23
C GLN A 449 -14.06 -31.28 -36.47
N GLN A 450 -15.02 -31.67 -35.64
CA GLN A 450 -16.39 -31.13 -35.71
C GLN A 450 -16.42 -29.63 -35.40
N VAL A 451 -15.67 -29.13 -34.40
CA VAL A 451 -15.57 -27.71 -34.09
C VAL A 451 -14.93 -26.94 -35.24
N ILE A 452 -13.85 -27.49 -35.86
CA ILE A 452 -13.20 -26.90 -37.04
C ILE A 452 -14.22 -26.81 -38.22
N ALA A 453 -15.00 -27.84 -38.46
CA ALA A 453 -16.03 -27.81 -39.50
C ALA A 453 -17.16 -26.78 -39.21
N MET A 454 -17.53 -26.59 -37.92
CA MET A 454 -18.48 -25.53 -37.54
C MET A 454 -17.92 -24.13 -37.79
N VAL A 455 -16.61 -23.92 -37.62
CA VAL A 455 -15.93 -22.64 -37.96
C VAL A 455 -16.09 -22.36 -39.44
N ASP A 456 -15.87 -23.35 -40.31
CA ASP A 456 -16.06 -23.18 -41.78
C ASP A 456 -17.51 -22.86 -42.14
N MET A 457 -18.47 -23.56 -41.56
CA MET A 457 -19.91 -23.28 -41.78
C MET A 457 -20.27 -21.83 -41.35
N ARG A 458 -19.76 -21.41 -40.18
CA ARG A 458 -20.07 -20.06 -39.67
C ARG A 458 -19.40 -19.00 -40.52
N ALA A 459 -18.17 -19.24 -40.98
CA ALA A 459 -17.45 -18.33 -41.86
C ALA A 459 -18.18 -18.00 -43.15
N ALA A 460 -18.83 -19.00 -43.75
CA ALA A 460 -19.64 -18.80 -44.96
C ALA A 460 -20.78 -17.78 -44.76
N SER A 461 -21.27 -17.58 -43.55
CA SER A 461 -22.31 -16.60 -43.23
C SER A 461 -21.76 -15.18 -42.95
N LEU A 462 -20.45 -14.99 -42.87
CA LEU A 462 -19.80 -13.69 -42.55
C LEU A 462 -19.38 -12.88 -43.79
N GLY A 463 -19.54 -13.47 -45.00
CA GLY A 463 -19.19 -12.85 -46.26
C GLY A 463 -17.75 -13.03 -46.71
N ASP A 464 -17.47 -12.72 -47.94
CA ASP A 464 -16.15 -12.89 -48.57
C ASP A 464 -15.25 -11.66 -48.31
N SER A 465 -14.58 -11.66 -47.17
CA SER A 465 -13.57 -10.64 -46.86
C SER A 465 -12.21 -11.30 -46.66
N PRO A 466 -11.11 -10.78 -47.21
CA PRO A 466 -9.76 -11.33 -47.00
C PRO A 466 -9.37 -11.40 -45.52
N ALA A 467 -9.79 -10.41 -44.71
CA ALA A 467 -9.53 -10.38 -43.30
C ALA A 467 -10.27 -11.51 -42.58
N ILE A 468 -11.55 -11.79 -42.94
CA ILE A 468 -12.33 -12.90 -42.37
C ILE A 468 -11.72 -14.24 -42.79
N ALA A 469 -11.33 -14.40 -44.06
CA ALA A 469 -10.71 -15.63 -44.54
C ALA A 469 -9.38 -15.93 -43.77
N ALA A 470 -8.54 -14.91 -43.57
CA ALA A 470 -7.30 -15.02 -42.81
C ALA A 470 -7.59 -15.37 -41.33
N ALA A 471 -8.59 -14.73 -40.71
CA ALA A 471 -9.01 -15.01 -39.33
C ALA A 471 -9.49 -16.46 -39.14
N VAL A 472 -10.31 -16.96 -40.08
CA VAL A 472 -10.78 -18.35 -40.10
C VAL A 472 -9.62 -19.32 -40.23
N ALA A 473 -8.68 -19.07 -41.15
CA ALA A 473 -7.50 -19.90 -41.35
C ALA A 473 -6.64 -19.95 -40.06
N ALA A 474 -6.43 -18.80 -39.41
CA ALA A 474 -5.70 -18.72 -38.15
C ALA A 474 -6.41 -19.51 -37.02
N LEU A 475 -7.72 -19.34 -36.87
CA LEU A 475 -8.50 -20.05 -35.86
C LEU A 475 -8.47 -21.58 -36.07
N LYS A 476 -8.59 -22.03 -37.32
CA LYS A 476 -8.45 -23.45 -37.66
C LYS A 476 -7.05 -24.00 -37.35
N SER A 477 -6.00 -23.21 -37.65
CA SER A 477 -4.63 -23.58 -37.33
C SER A 477 -4.44 -23.71 -35.81
N PHE A 478 -4.96 -22.76 -35.03
CA PHE A 478 -4.94 -22.82 -33.58
C PHE A 478 -5.72 -24.02 -33.02
N LEU A 479 -6.94 -24.26 -33.52
CA LEU A 479 -7.74 -25.40 -33.09
C LEU A 479 -7.08 -26.74 -33.46
N GLY A 480 -6.40 -26.82 -34.59
CA GLY A 480 -5.65 -28.03 -35.01
C GLY A 480 -4.43 -28.33 -34.13
N GLU A 481 -3.63 -27.31 -33.84
CA GLU A 481 -2.42 -27.40 -33.02
C GLU A 481 -2.35 -26.17 -32.10
N PRO A 482 -2.92 -26.23 -30.91
CA PRO A 482 -2.97 -25.06 -30.01
C PRO A 482 -1.60 -24.70 -29.46
N LYS A 483 -1.04 -23.58 -29.91
CA LYS A 483 0.20 -22.99 -29.37
C LYS A 483 -0.04 -21.53 -28.99
N SER A 484 -0.39 -20.69 -29.98
CA SER A 484 -0.70 -19.28 -29.72
C SER A 484 -1.77 -18.76 -30.67
N LEU A 485 -2.56 -17.81 -30.19
CA LEU A 485 -3.52 -17.05 -30.99
C LEU A 485 -3.32 -15.56 -30.71
N THR A 486 -3.08 -14.79 -31.77
CA THR A 486 -2.88 -13.33 -31.67
C THR A 486 -3.99 -12.62 -32.44
N ILE A 487 -4.66 -11.69 -31.79
CA ILE A 487 -5.65 -10.79 -32.37
C ILE A 487 -5.07 -9.38 -32.29
N GLU A 488 -4.92 -8.73 -33.41
CA GLU A 488 -4.42 -7.37 -33.51
C GLU A 488 -5.47 -6.49 -34.16
N LEU A 489 -5.71 -5.33 -33.56
CA LEU A 489 -6.53 -4.25 -34.09
C LEU A 489 -5.58 -3.08 -34.35
N ALA A 490 -5.33 -2.79 -35.64
CA ALA A 490 -4.44 -1.73 -36.08
C ALA A 490 -5.13 -0.89 -37.18
N PRO A 491 -6.14 -0.07 -36.78
CA PRO A 491 -6.85 0.75 -37.74
C PRO A 491 -5.89 1.72 -38.44
N PRO A 492 -6.12 2.05 -39.73
CA PRO A 492 -5.25 2.97 -40.50
C PRO A 492 -5.22 4.40 -39.93
N ALA A 493 -6.23 4.77 -39.16
CA ALA A 493 -6.31 5.99 -38.36
C ALA A 493 -7.09 5.70 -37.09
N PRO A 494 -6.87 6.46 -35.99
CA PRO A 494 -7.61 6.23 -34.72
C PRO A 494 -9.12 6.25 -34.94
N VAL A 495 -9.84 5.24 -34.43
CA VAL A 495 -11.28 5.08 -34.59
C VAL A 495 -11.97 5.46 -33.29
N ALA A 496 -12.84 6.47 -33.32
CA ALA A 496 -13.58 6.92 -32.15
C ALA A 496 -14.43 5.80 -31.55
N PHE A 497 -14.51 5.71 -30.22
CA PHE A 497 -15.32 4.69 -29.55
C PHE A 497 -16.80 4.78 -29.94
N SER A 498 -17.32 5.99 -30.16
CA SER A 498 -18.68 6.19 -30.69
C SER A 498 -18.89 5.59 -32.07
N ALA A 499 -17.86 5.66 -32.95
CA ALA A 499 -17.90 5.04 -34.27
C ALA A 499 -17.85 3.51 -34.17
N LEU A 500 -17.08 2.96 -33.24
CA LEU A 500 -17.09 1.52 -32.96
C LEU A 500 -18.45 1.01 -32.49
N GLN A 501 -19.14 1.79 -31.63
CA GLN A 501 -20.51 1.45 -31.20
C GLN A 501 -21.50 1.47 -32.39
N ALA A 502 -21.38 2.45 -33.26
CA ALA A 502 -22.22 2.54 -34.46
C ALA A 502 -21.90 1.47 -35.51
N ALA A 503 -20.65 1.00 -35.56
CA ALA A 503 -20.19 -0.02 -36.50
C ALA A 503 -20.88 -1.39 -36.35
N GLY A 504 -21.53 -1.66 -35.23
CA GLY A 504 -22.29 -2.92 -35.02
C GLY A 504 -23.39 -3.18 -36.06
N ALA A 505 -23.79 -2.16 -36.81
CA ALA A 505 -24.76 -2.29 -37.92
C ALA A 505 -24.09 -2.58 -39.27
N LEU A 506 -22.77 -2.53 -39.40
CA LEU A 506 -22.01 -2.77 -40.62
C LEU A 506 -21.83 -4.28 -40.88
N PRO A 507 -21.62 -4.66 -42.17
CA PRO A 507 -21.17 -6.01 -42.51
C PRO A 507 -19.87 -6.38 -41.77
N PRO A 508 -19.68 -7.64 -41.39
CA PRO A 508 -18.48 -8.07 -40.62
C PRO A 508 -17.15 -7.74 -41.29
N GLY A 509 -17.08 -7.80 -42.65
CA GLY A 509 -15.90 -7.44 -43.43
C GLY A 509 -15.54 -5.96 -43.33
N ASP A 510 -16.54 -5.09 -43.29
CA ASP A 510 -16.35 -3.64 -43.18
C ASP A 510 -15.92 -3.26 -41.77
N ILE A 511 -16.46 -3.96 -40.72
CA ILE A 511 -16.00 -3.81 -39.34
C ILE A 511 -14.53 -4.22 -39.27
N ALA A 512 -14.16 -5.39 -39.81
CA ALA A 512 -12.79 -5.87 -39.81
C ALA A 512 -11.81 -4.90 -40.48
N ALA A 513 -12.22 -4.30 -41.60
CA ALA A 513 -11.42 -3.28 -42.29
C ALA A 513 -11.31 -1.98 -41.47
N LEU A 514 -12.42 -1.53 -40.87
CA LEU A 514 -12.45 -0.29 -40.07
C LEU A 514 -11.47 -0.36 -38.89
N ILE A 515 -11.42 -1.50 -38.19
CA ILE A 515 -10.57 -1.69 -37.01
C ILE A 515 -9.19 -2.26 -37.36
N GLY A 516 -8.91 -2.53 -38.65
CA GLY A 516 -7.64 -3.14 -39.06
C GLY A 516 -7.40 -4.52 -38.44
N LEU A 517 -8.44 -5.35 -38.40
CA LEU A 517 -8.39 -6.67 -37.73
C LEU A 517 -7.41 -7.61 -38.43
N THR A 518 -6.45 -8.13 -37.66
CA THR A 518 -5.57 -9.23 -38.05
C THR A 518 -5.63 -10.33 -37.00
N ILE A 519 -5.81 -11.57 -37.43
CA ILE A 519 -5.72 -12.75 -36.55
C ILE A 519 -4.64 -13.67 -37.08
N SER A 520 -3.72 -14.10 -36.23
CA SER A 520 -2.68 -15.07 -36.56
C SER A 520 -2.56 -16.11 -35.47
N ALA A 521 -2.13 -17.31 -35.84
CA ALA A 521 -1.97 -18.42 -34.91
C ALA A 521 -0.59 -19.07 -35.07
N ASN A 522 -0.10 -19.61 -33.97
CA ASN A 522 1.09 -20.46 -33.93
C ASN A 522 2.37 -19.79 -34.44
N LYS A 523 2.46 -18.46 -34.24
CA LYS A 523 3.63 -17.64 -34.59
C LYS A 523 4.41 -17.24 -33.35
#